data_1092b10321546919e882baeda22761c4
#
_entry.id   1092b10321546919e882baeda22761c4
#
_cell.length_a   1.000
_cell.length_b   1.000
_cell.length_c   1.000
_cell.angle_alpha   90.00
_cell.angle_beta   90.00
_cell.angle_gamma   90.00
#
_symmetry.space_group_name_H-M   'P 1'
#
loop_
_entity.id
_entity.type
_entity.pdbx_description
1 polymer ?
#
loop_
_entity_poly.entity_id
_entity_poly.type
_entity_poly.pdbx_seq_one_letter_code
_entity_poly.pdbx_strand_id
1 'polypeptide(L)'
;MSKLIVLSNRVSLPNPEKKAAGGLAVAMQDALHDIGGVWVGWNGERVEQFSQLKFDSVQHQGVEYLTSPLTEQQYQQYYCGFANNALWPAMHDRSDLIEYSTDEYLTYQEVNRMFAEQLQAIADPDDVIWVHDYHFFSIARHCRQLGMHNKIGFFLHIPFAHEAVWREIPVASRLLQDLCEYDVVGLQTQRDQQQCMRICQTMLSGEEIHPYILRYQNKLTMMKSYPIGVNPDLIQHAAAQPLTSTQDIFDFDSLAQQKTIIGVDRIDYSKGLLERFDAFAHFLASYPEYHQQVVDLQIACPCRMDIPAYQRLYQRLEDQIAAINSQYATADWLPVNCSHQTLAHEVLMKIYRQSDICWVTSLKDGMNLVAKEYIAAQDADNPGVLILSDKAGAADQMPDALIVNPHDREAMTRALKQALEMPRAERIQRYSRLMDGLKKFDIADWRTTFLNDLRHNSFLYHYKMPLRAQVSPVIH
;
A
#
# COMPACT_ATOMS: atom_id res chain seq x y z
N MET A 1 -20.75 15.22 -18.13
CA MET A 1 -20.68 14.28 -16.99
C MET A 1 -19.51 14.67 -16.14
N SER A 2 -19.62 14.65 -14.81
CA SER A 2 -18.48 14.95 -13.93
C SER A 2 -17.39 13.89 -14.15
N LYS A 3 -16.16 14.33 -14.38
CA LYS A 3 -15.01 13.43 -14.55
C LYS A 3 -14.40 13.08 -13.19
N LEU A 4 -13.68 11.96 -13.15
CA LEU A 4 -12.85 11.58 -12.03
C LEU A 4 -11.42 12.11 -12.26
N ILE A 5 -10.87 12.84 -11.30
CA ILE A 5 -9.48 13.27 -11.30
C ILE A 5 -8.78 12.53 -10.16
N VAL A 6 -7.81 11.68 -10.51
CA VAL A 6 -6.98 10.94 -9.54
C VAL A 6 -5.65 11.67 -9.40
N LEU A 7 -5.21 11.89 -8.15
CA LEU A 7 -3.88 12.41 -7.83
C LEU A 7 -3.10 11.37 -7.04
N SER A 8 -1.95 10.97 -7.54
CA SER A 8 -0.99 10.14 -6.80
C SER A 8 0.44 10.66 -6.96
N ASN A 9 1.32 10.35 -6.01
CA ASN A 9 2.70 10.87 -6.06
C ASN A 9 3.40 10.47 -7.35
N ARG A 10 3.33 9.19 -7.72
CA ARG A 10 3.94 8.66 -8.94
C ARG A 10 2.86 8.23 -9.93
N VAL A 11 2.97 8.71 -11.15
CA VAL A 11 2.14 8.27 -12.28
C VAL A 11 2.95 7.34 -13.17
N SER A 12 2.44 6.15 -13.41
CA SER A 12 3.02 5.22 -14.38
C SER A 12 2.44 5.53 -15.76
N LEU A 13 3.20 6.21 -16.60
CA LEU A 13 2.81 6.46 -17.99
C LEU A 13 2.68 5.13 -18.75
N PRO A 14 1.68 4.98 -19.62
CA PRO A 14 1.54 3.80 -20.45
C PRO A 14 2.79 3.65 -21.33
N ASN A 15 3.50 2.56 -21.15
CA ASN A 15 4.65 2.20 -21.96
C ASN A 15 4.44 0.77 -22.48
N PRO A 16 4.38 0.55 -23.81
CA PRO A 16 4.23 -0.80 -24.37
C PRO A 16 5.34 -1.77 -23.95
N GLU A 17 6.54 -1.23 -23.65
CA GLU A 17 7.72 -2.02 -23.27
C GLU A 17 7.87 -2.22 -21.75
N LYS A 18 7.17 -1.44 -20.94
CA LYS A 18 7.22 -1.51 -19.47
C LYS A 18 5.81 -1.59 -18.91
N LYS A 19 5.35 -2.80 -18.61
CA LYS A 19 4.09 -2.98 -17.88
C LYS A 19 4.23 -2.45 -16.45
N ALA A 20 3.14 -1.90 -15.91
CA ALA A 20 3.13 -1.31 -14.57
C ALA A 20 3.64 -2.32 -13.53
N ALA A 21 4.61 -1.90 -12.73
CA ALA A 21 5.12 -2.66 -11.62
C ALA A 21 4.52 -2.10 -10.31
N GLY A 22 3.84 -2.96 -9.55
CA GLY A 22 3.29 -2.63 -8.23
C GLY A 22 1.76 -2.55 -8.18
N GLY A 23 1.17 -3.13 -7.13
CA GLY A 23 -0.27 -3.31 -6.99
C GLY A 23 -1.08 -2.01 -7.02
N LEU A 24 -0.57 -0.89 -6.45
CA LEU A 24 -1.27 0.39 -6.49
C LEU A 24 -1.40 0.95 -7.91
N ALA A 25 -0.32 0.90 -8.70
CA ALA A 25 -0.35 1.41 -10.07
C ALA A 25 -1.33 0.62 -10.94
N VAL A 26 -1.35 -0.70 -10.79
CA VAL A 26 -2.32 -1.59 -11.45
C VAL A 26 -3.74 -1.25 -11.00
N ALA A 27 -3.98 -1.12 -9.69
CA ALA A 27 -5.28 -0.75 -9.14
C ALA A 27 -5.82 0.59 -9.66
N MET A 28 -4.94 1.58 -9.82
CA MET A 28 -5.32 2.88 -10.37
C MET A 28 -5.59 2.84 -11.87
N GLN A 29 -4.80 2.08 -12.63
CA GLN A 29 -5.04 1.87 -14.04
C GLN A 29 -6.39 1.18 -14.28
N ASP A 30 -6.69 0.11 -13.54
CA ASP A 30 -7.98 -0.58 -13.62
C ASP A 30 -9.15 0.37 -13.25
N ALA A 31 -8.97 1.17 -12.18
CA ALA A 31 -9.98 2.13 -11.75
C ALA A 31 -10.32 3.17 -12.82
N LEU A 32 -9.31 3.72 -13.49
CA LEU A 32 -9.50 4.75 -14.51
C LEU A 32 -9.87 4.17 -15.87
N HIS A 33 -9.38 2.97 -16.21
CA HIS A 33 -9.72 2.32 -17.47
C HIS A 33 -11.24 2.09 -17.63
N ASP A 34 -11.90 1.70 -16.53
CA ASP A 34 -13.33 1.42 -16.54
C ASP A 34 -14.21 2.69 -16.61
N ILE A 35 -13.73 3.82 -16.05
CA ILE A 35 -14.56 5.03 -15.85
C ILE A 35 -14.12 6.15 -16.80
N GLY A 36 -12.86 6.14 -17.24
CA GLY A 36 -12.20 7.29 -17.84
C GLY A 36 -11.82 8.34 -16.79
N GLY A 37 -11.12 9.38 -17.20
CA GLY A 37 -10.77 10.49 -16.32
C GLY A 37 -9.35 11.01 -16.51
N VAL A 38 -8.84 11.68 -15.47
CA VAL A 38 -7.52 12.31 -15.48
C VAL A 38 -6.66 11.73 -14.36
N TRP A 39 -5.42 11.34 -14.65
CA TRP A 39 -4.46 10.91 -13.64
C TRP A 39 -3.31 11.90 -13.55
N VAL A 40 -3.20 12.57 -12.40
CA VAL A 40 -2.24 13.64 -12.15
C VAL A 40 -1.14 13.17 -11.22
N GLY A 41 0.10 13.58 -11.45
CA GLY A 41 1.21 13.33 -10.52
C GLY A 41 2.60 13.53 -11.12
N TRP A 42 3.61 13.06 -10.40
CA TRP A 42 5.00 13.09 -10.82
C TRP A 42 5.31 11.99 -11.84
N ASN A 43 6.02 12.33 -12.95
CA ASN A 43 6.45 11.36 -13.96
C ASN A 43 7.70 10.54 -13.57
N GLY A 44 8.35 10.92 -12.46
CA GLY A 44 9.56 10.33 -11.94
C GLY A 44 10.85 10.91 -12.47
N GLU A 45 10.79 11.89 -13.32
CA GLU A 45 11.95 12.64 -13.78
C GLU A 45 12.33 13.72 -12.78
N ARG A 46 13.61 14.07 -12.77
CA ARG A 46 14.18 15.14 -11.97
C ARG A 46 14.82 16.17 -12.90
N VAL A 47 14.60 17.44 -12.58
CA VAL A 47 15.17 18.59 -13.32
C VAL A 47 15.89 19.53 -12.36
N GLU A 48 16.89 20.27 -12.83
CA GLU A 48 17.60 21.23 -11.97
C GLU A 48 16.69 22.38 -11.54
N GLN A 49 15.98 22.98 -12.48
CA GLN A 49 15.05 24.09 -12.24
C GLN A 49 13.91 24.06 -13.29
N PHE A 50 12.76 24.62 -12.92
CA PHE A 50 11.73 24.91 -13.89
C PHE A 50 12.00 26.27 -14.57
N SER A 51 12.03 26.30 -15.89
CA SER A 51 11.88 27.57 -16.63
C SER A 51 10.43 28.09 -16.54
N GLN A 52 9.47 27.16 -16.58
CA GLN A 52 8.05 27.33 -16.28
C GLN A 52 7.52 25.97 -15.81
N LEU A 53 6.68 25.95 -14.78
CA LEU A 53 5.97 24.73 -14.39
C LEU A 53 5.04 24.32 -15.52
N LYS A 54 5.30 23.15 -16.09
CA LYS A 54 4.51 22.61 -17.19
C LYS A 54 4.15 21.17 -16.87
N PHE A 55 2.86 20.87 -17.01
CA PHE A 55 2.38 19.47 -16.99
C PHE A 55 2.28 18.96 -18.42
N ASP A 56 2.90 17.83 -18.68
CA ASP A 56 2.79 17.13 -19.95
C ASP A 56 1.54 16.25 -19.91
N SER A 57 0.78 16.28 -21.03
CA SER A 57 -0.44 15.50 -21.20
C SER A 57 -0.22 14.37 -22.18
N VAL A 58 -0.61 13.14 -21.80
CA VAL A 58 -0.63 11.95 -22.66
C VAL A 58 -2.00 11.31 -22.58
N GLN A 59 -2.64 11.07 -23.73
CA GLN A 59 -3.92 10.37 -23.81
C GLN A 59 -3.69 8.89 -24.13
N HIS A 60 -4.27 8.00 -23.35
CA HIS A 60 -4.23 6.56 -23.60
C HIS A 60 -5.48 5.86 -23.08
N GLN A 61 -6.17 5.09 -23.93
CA GLN A 61 -7.34 4.28 -23.58
C GLN A 61 -8.42 5.02 -22.75
N GLY A 62 -8.74 6.26 -23.12
CA GLY A 62 -9.77 7.06 -22.44
C GLY A 62 -9.33 7.74 -21.14
N VAL A 63 -8.07 7.59 -20.76
CA VAL A 63 -7.45 8.26 -19.60
C VAL A 63 -6.48 9.33 -20.07
N GLU A 64 -6.57 10.52 -19.49
CA GLU A 64 -5.58 11.58 -19.64
C GLU A 64 -4.57 11.52 -18.50
N TYR A 65 -3.29 11.39 -18.84
CA TYR A 65 -2.17 11.39 -17.90
C TYR A 65 -1.53 12.77 -17.89
N LEU A 66 -1.66 13.50 -16.79
CA LEU A 66 -1.05 14.82 -16.60
C LEU A 66 0.12 14.70 -15.62
N THR A 67 1.33 14.87 -16.12
CA THR A 67 2.52 14.63 -15.32
C THR A 67 3.49 15.81 -15.36
N SER A 68 4.20 16.00 -14.24
CA SER A 68 5.29 16.98 -14.11
C SER A 68 6.52 16.30 -13.52
N PRO A 69 7.75 16.69 -13.92
CA PRO A 69 8.96 16.35 -13.17
C PRO A 69 8.96 17.06 -11.80
N LEU A 70 9.84 16.65 -10.90
CA LEU A 70 10.21 17.40 -9.71
C LEU A 70 11.58 18.04 -9.92
N THR A 71 11.84 19.18 -9.26
CA THR A 71 13.22 19.68 -9.19
C THR A 71 14.05 18.76 -8.30
N GLU A 72 15.38 18.78 -8.46
CA GLU A 72 16.27 18.01 -7.56
C GLU A 72 16.04 18.39 -6.11
N GLN A 73 15.84 19.67 -5.78
CA GLN A 73 15.52 20.14 -4.43
C GLN A 73 14.18 19.55 -3.94
N GLN A 74 13.13 19.56 -4.76
CA GLN A 74 11.83 18.99 -4.40
C GLN A 74 11.95 17.48 -4.20
N TYR A 75 12.70 16.76 -5.05
CA TYR A 75 12.95 15.34 -4.85
C TYR A 75 13.64 15.07 -3.51
N GLN A 76 14.69 15.80 -3.19
CA GLN A 76 15.44 15.60 -1.94
C GLN A 76 14.63 15.98 -0.71
N GLN A 77 13.96 17.14 -0.71
CA GLN A 77 13.31 17.66 0.50
C GLN A 77 11.87 17.14 0.68
N TYR A 78 11.08 17.11 -0.40
CA TYR A 78 9.71 16.60 -0.33
C TYR A 78 9.66 15.08 -0.30
N TYR A 79 10.29 14.41 -1.30
CA TYR A 79 10.15 12.96 -1.45
C TYR A 79 11.08 12.19 -0.51
N CYS A 80 12.41 12.39 -0.58
CA CYS A 80 13.36 11.70 0.31
C CYS A 80 13.22 12.18 1.75
N GLY A 81 13.15 13.52 1.96
CA GLY A 81 13.05 14.14 3.27
C GLY A 81 11.69 13.92 3.92
N PHE A 82 10.81 14.93 3.88
CA PHE A 82 9.61 14.92 4.72
C PHE A 82 8.70 13.70 4.49
N ALA A 83 8.47 13.29 3.24
CA ALA A 83 7.61 12.12 2.98
C ALA A 83 8.23 10.81 3.47
N ASN A 84 9.52 10.56 3.21
CA ASN A 84 10.12 9.24 3.45
C ASN A 84 11.09 9.17 4.65
N ASN A 85 11.57 10.31 5.19
CA ASN A 85 12.34 10.35 6.44
C ASN A 85 11.50 10.77 7.65
N ALA A 86 10.34 11.44 7.47
CA ALA A 86 9.47 11.78 8.59
C ALA A 86 8.15 11.01 8.57
N LEU A 87 7.33 11.14 7.51
CA LEU A 87 5.98 10.53 7.49
C LEU A 87 6.00 9.02 7.36
N TRP A 88 6.81 8.47 6.44
CA TRP A 88 6.84 7.01 6.24
C TRP A 88 7.25 6.25 7.50
N PRO A 89 8.39 6.56 8.18
CA PRO A 89 8.74 5.88 9.41
C PRO A 89 7.69 6.10 10.51
N ALA A 90 7.13 7.30 10.63
CA ALA A 90 6.07 7.58 11.60
C ALA A 90 4.85 6.69 11.38
N MET A 91 4.33 6.58 10.16
CA MET A 91 3.16 5.74 9.87
C MET A 91 3.42 4.25 10.13
N HIS A 92 4.69 3.82 10.09
CA HIS A 92 5.10 2.45 10.41
C HIS A 92 5.61 2.27 11.85
N ASP A 93 5.31 3.23 12.75
CA ASP A 93 5.69 3.24 14.17
C ASP A 93 7.21 3.07 14.42
N ARG A 94 8.03 3.58 13.49
CA ARG A 94 9.48 3.60 13.58
C ARG A 94 9.96 4.98 14.00
N SER A 95 9.59 5.38 15.22
CA SER A 95 9.99 6.67 15.79
C SER A 95 11.52 6.84 15.86
N ASP A 96 12.24 5.73 15.97
CA ASP A 96 13.71 5.69 15.92
C ASP A 96 14.32 6.12 14.56
N LEU A 97 13.50 6.18 13.51
CA LEU A 97 13.92 6.58 12.16
C LEU A 97 13.32 7.92 11.70
N ILE A 98 12.54 8.58 12.56
CA ILE A 98 11.95 9.88 12.19
C ILE A 98 13.04 10.96 12.16
N GLU A 99 13.25 11.52 10.99
CA GLU A 99 14.08 12.70 10.77
C GLU A 99 13.17 13.84 10.30
N TYR A 100 13.10 14.94 11.07
CA TYR A 100 12.27 16.09 10.75
C TYR A 100 13.13 17.32 10.46
N SER A 101 12.81 18.01 9.37
CA SER A 101 13.35 19.31 9.02
C SER A 101 12.21 20.27 8.64
N THR A 102 12.28 21.51 9.12
CA THR A 102 11.32 22.54 8.75
C THR A 102 11.37 22.89 7.26
N ASP A 103 12.56 22.92 6.67
CA ASP A 103 12.73 23.21 5.23
C ASP A 103 12.12 22.11 4.37
N GLU A 104 12.28 20.84 4.76
CA GLU A 104 11.66 19.70 4.09
C GLU A 104 10.12 19.75 4.18
N TYR A 105 9.60 20.13 5.35
CA TYR A 105 8.16 20.33 5.50
C TYR A 105 7.64 21.50 4.64
N LEU A 106 8.37 22.62 4.56
CA LEU A 106 7.99 23.75 3.71
C LEU A 106 7.98 23.35 2.22
N THR A 107 8.97 22.60 1.77
CA THR A 107 8.99 22.07 0.40
C THR A 107 7.87 21.06 0.16
N TYR A 108 7.53 20.24 1.16
CA TYR A 108 6.34 19.35 1.09
C TYR A 108 5.06 20.18 0.89
N GLN A 109 4.89 21.28 1.60
CA GLN A 109 3.75 22.19 1.43
C GLN A 109 3.75 22.86 0.04
N GLU A 110 4.93 23.26 -0.45
CA GLU A 110 5.09 23.86 -1.79
C GLU A 110 4.67 22.89 -2.89
N VAL A 111 5.13 21.63 -2.85
CA VAL A 111 4.74 20.59 -3.83
C VAL A 111 3.24 20.30 -3.76
N ASN A 112 2.66 20.22 -2.55
CA ASN A 112 1.22 20.07 -2.39
C ASN A 112 0.45 21.24 -3.00
N ARG A 113 0.92 22.47 -2.81
CA ARG A 113 0.31 23.67 -3.42
C ARG A 113 0.43 23.63 -4.95
N MET A 114 1.58 23.26 -5.49
CA MET A 114 1.81 23.14 -6.93
C MET A 114 0.80 22.19 -7.60
N PHE A 115 0.56 21.02 -6.99
CA PHE A 115 -0.44 20.10 -7.50
C PHE A 115 -1.88 20.60 -7.29
N ALA A 116 -2.17 21.34 -6.22
CA ALA A 116 -3.48 21.94 -6.01
C ALA A 116 -3.78 23.04 -7.07
N GLU A 117 -2.80 23.84 -7.45
CA GLU A 117 -2.90 24.82 -8.54
C GLU A 117 -3.19 24.14 -9.88
N GLN A 118 -2.56 22.98 -10.14
CA GLN A 118 -2.85 22.18 -11.33
C GLN A 118 -4.26 21.62 -11.30
N LEU A 119 -4.70 21.09 -10.15
CA LEU A 119 -6.08 20.60 -10.00
C LEU A 119 -7.09 21.73 -10.26
N GLN A 120 -6.84 22.93 -9.75
CA GLN A 120 -7.69 24.10 -10.00
C GLN A 120 -7.77 24.44 -11.50
N ALA A 121 -6.66 24.32 -12.22
CA ALA A 121 -6.60 24.66 -13.65
C ALA A 121 -7.39 23.68 -14.55
N ILE A 122 -7.59 22.43 -14.10
CA ILE A 122 -8.21 21.37 -14.93
C ILE A 122 -9.59 20.92 -14.46
N ALA A 123 -9.95 21.18 -13.19
CA ALA A 123 -11.19 20.68 -12.62
C ALA A 123 -12.36 21.59 -12.94
N ASP A 124 -13.43 21.02 -13.48
CA ASP A 124 -14.74 21.68 -13.53
C ASP A 124 -15.42 21.59 -12.15
N PRO A 125 -16.37 22.49 -11.82
CA PRO A 125 -16.99 22.56 -10.49
C PRO A 125 -17.60 21.25 -9.97
N ASP A 126 -18.11 20.42 -10.87
CA ASP A 126 -18.78 19.16 -10.54
C ASP A 126 -17.84 17.94 -10.55
N ASP A 127 -16.57 18.12 -10.92
CA ASP A 127 -15.60 17.03 -10.94
C ASP A 127 -15.25 16.55 -9.55
N VAL A 128 -14.94 15.25 -9.45
CA VAL A 128 -14.57 14.57 -8.21
C VAL A 128 -13.07 14.33 -8.20
N ILE A 129 -12.41 14.70 -7.12
CA ILE A 129 -10.95 14.55 -6.95
C ILE A 129 -10.68 13.44 -5.94
N TRP A 130 -9.85 12.46 -6.33
CA TRP A 130 -9.46 11.35 -5.48
C TRP A 130 -7.93 11.36 -5.29
N VAL A 131 -7.51 11.70 -4.09
CA VAL A 131 -6.10 11.89 -3.70
C VAL A 131 -5.58 10.65 -3.01
N HIS A 132 -4.39 10.19 -3.40
CA HIS A 132 -3.80 8.97 -2.88
C HIS A 132 -2.50 9.23 -2.12
N ASP A 133 -2.49 8.69 -0.90
CA ASP A 133 -1.35 8.42 -0.05
C ASP A 133 -0.72 9.64 0.65
N TYR A 134 0.15 9.36 1.61
CA TYR A 134 0.73 10.28 2.59
C TYR A 134 1.54 11.45 2.00
N HIS A 135 1.87 11.39 0.74
CA HIS A 135 2.52 12.48 0.03
C HIS A 135 1.66 13.73 -0.07
N PHE A 136 0.35 13.61 0.13
CA PHE A 136 -0.63 14.63 -0.20
C PHE A 136 -1.62 14.91 0.95
N PHE A 137 -1.20 14.82 2.21
CA PHE A 137 -2.07 15.18 3.34
C PHE A 137 -2.66 16.59 3.23
N SER A 138 -1.93 17.53 2.61
CA SER A 138 -2.27 18.95 2.61
C SER A 138 -2.98 19.46 1.35
N ILE A 139 -3.21 18.61 0.33
CA ILE A 139 -3.83 19.00 -0.96
C ILE A 139 -5.20 19.65 -0.77
N ALA A 140 -6.09 19.03 0.01
CA ALA A 140 -7.45 19.57 0.18
C ALA A 140 -7.44 20.99 0.75
N ARG A 141 -6.58 21.27 1.75
CA ARG A 141 -6.41 22.62 2.28
C ARG A 141 -5.99 23.61 1.21
N HIS A 142 -4.98 23.28 0.40
CA HIS A 142 -4.53 24.14 -0.68
C HIS A 142 -5.63 24.37 -1.73
N CYS A 143 -6.37 23.33 -2.10
CA CYS A 143 -7.54 23.46 -2.99
C CYS A 143 -8.60 24.39 -2.40
N ARG A 144 -8.90 24.28 -1.09
CA ARG A 144 -9.86 25.17 -0.43
C ARG A 144 -9.37 26.62 -0.38
N GLN A 145 -8.08 26.85 -0.15
CA GLN A 145 -7.46 28.18 -0.21
C GLN A 145 -7.53 28.81 -1.61
N LEU A 146 -7.49 28.01 -2.66
CA LEU A 146 -7.68 28.42 -4.06
C LEU A 146 -9.16 28.60 -4.44
N GLY A 147 -10.10 28.44 -3.49
CA GLY A 147 -11.54 28.61 -3.73
C GLY A 147 -12.23 27.42 -4.38
N MET A 148 -11.60 26.25 -4.45
CA MET A 148 -12.21 25.03 -4.99
C MET A 148 -13.25 24.44 -4.03
N HIS A 149 -14.43 24.10 -4.57
CA HIS A 149 -15.54 23.48 -3.84
C HIS A 149 -15.82 22.02 -4.25
N ASN A 150 -14.99 21.47 -5.10
CA ASN A 150 -15.07 20.09 -5.56
C ASN A 150 -15.14 19.11 -4.39
N LYS A 151 -15.76 17.96 -4.61
CA LYS A 151 -15.63 16.82 -3.68
C LYS A 151 -14.23 16.26 -3.76
N ILE A 152 -13.53 16.24 -2.62
CA ILE A 152 -12.14 15.77 -2.52
C ILE A 152 -12.08 14.63 -1.52
N GLY A 153 -11.77 13.43 -2.00
CA GLY A 153 -11.49 12.24 -1.18
C GLY A 153 -10.01 12.01 -1.04
N PHE A 154 -9.59 11.53 0.12
CA PHE A 154 -8.22 11.08 0.41
C PHE A 154 -8.22 9.60 0.74
N PHE A 155 -7.25 8.86 0.21
CA PHE A 155 -7.06 7.44 0.55
C PHE A 155 -5.63 7.19 1.00
N LEU A 156 -5.46 6.69 2.23
CA LEU A 156 -4.18 6.31 2.79
C LEU A 156 -3.94 4.81 2.56
N HIS A 157 -2.89 4.49 1.79
CA HIS A 157 -2.53 3.10 1.49
C HIS A 157 -1.67 2.42 2.55
N ILE A 158 -1.00 3.21 3.37
CA ILE A 158 -0.13 2.77 4.46
C ILE A 158 -0.89 2.78 5.81
N PRO A 159 -0.36 2.15 6.86
CA PRO A 159 -0.99 2.19 8.16
C PRO A 159 -1.14 3.61 8.69
N PHE A 160 -2.01 3.81 9.68
CA PHE A 160 -2.07 5.06 10.44
C PHE A 160 -1.27 4.91 11.74
N ALA A 161 -0.39 5.88 12.03
CA ALA A 161 0.50 5.85 13.20
C ALA A 161 -0.24 5.94 14.53
N HIS A 162 0.38 5.42 15.61
CA HIS A 162 -0.11 5.62 16.97
C HIS A 162 0.04 7.08 17.43
N GLU A 163 -0.81 7.51 18.36
CA GLU A 163 -0.81 8.89 18.84
C GLU A 163 0.55 9.31 19.42
N ALA A 164 1.24 8.41 20.14
CA ALA A 164 2.57 8.69 20.67
C ALA A 164 3.57 9.10 19.57
N VAL A 165 3.52 8.40 18.43
CA VAL A 165 4.40 8.69 17.28
C VAL A 165 3.99 9.98 16.57
N TRP A 166 2.68 10.24 16.41
CA TRP A 166 2.21 11.51 15.88
C TRP A 166 2.73 12.70 16.67
N ARG A 167 2.79 12.59 18.02
CA ARG A 167 3.29 13.66 18.90
C ARG A 167 4.79 13.95 18.74
N GLU A 168 5.56 13.05 18.13
CA GLU A 168 6.98 13.26 17.82
C GLU A 168 7.18 14.14 16.58
N ILE A 169 6.14 14.31 15.74
CA ILE A 169 6.19 15.14 14.54
C ILE A 169 5.79 16.59 14.93
N PRO A 170 6.67 17.58 14.85
CA PRO A 170 6.36 18.94 15.29
C PRO A 170 5.13 19.56 14.60
N VAL A 171 4.84 19.18 13.37
CA VAL A 171 3.73 19.68 12.54
C VAL A 171 2.52 18.76 12.52
N ALA A 172 2.47 17.75 13.39
CA ALA A 172 1.40 16.75 13.40
C ALA A 172 -0.01 17.36 13.46
N SER A 173 -0.25 18.28 14.39
CA SER A 173 -1.56 18.95 14.51
C SER A 173 -1.95 19.68 13.22
N ARG A 174 -0.98 20.24 12.49
CA ARG A 174 -1.24 20.90 11.21
C ARG A 174 -1.64 19.90 10.13
N LEU A 175 -0.93 18.79 10.02
CA LEU A 175 -1.25 17.72 9.06
C LEU A 175 -2.63 17.10 9.33
N LEU A 176 -2.97 16.90 10.59
CA LEU A 176 -4.30 16.41 10.99
C LEU A 176 -5.41 17.43 10.67
N GLN A 177 -5.15 18.74 10.84
CA GLN A 177 -6.06 19.80 10.39
C GLN A 177 -6.25 19.76 8.88
N ASP A 178 -5.16 19.58 8.13
CA ASP A 178 -5.20 19.48 6.67
C ASP A 178 -5.99 18.24 6.21
N LEU A 179 -5.89 17.13 6.96
CA LEU A 179 -6.68 15.91 6.72
C LEU A 179 -8.20 16.15 6.94
N CYS A 180 -8.57 17.03 7.89
CA CYS A 180 -9.96 17.42 8.10
C CYS A 180 -10.53 18.35 7.00
N GLU A 181 -9.72 18.74 6.01
CA GLU A 181 -10.16 19.48 4.84
C GLU A 181 -10.72 18.60 3.70
N TYR A 182 -10.54 17.30 3.80
CA TYR A 182 -11.15 16.35 2.88
C TYR A 182 -12.61 16.07 3.21
N ASP A 183 -13.40 15.71 2.20
CA ASP A 183 -14.80 15.27 2.39
C ASP A 183 -14.87 13.82 2.89
N VAL A 184 -13.99 12.96 2.35
CA VAL A 184 -13.85 11.56 2.75
C VAL A 184 -12.37 11.23 2.94
N VAL A 185 -12.04 10.60 4.06
CA VAL A 185 -10.74 10.00 4.37
C VAL A 185 -10.91 8.49 4.45
N GLY A 186 -10.35 7.80 3.48
CA GLY A 186 -10.32 6.34 3.42
C GLY A 186 -9.05 5.77 4.01
N LEU A 187 -9.20 4.72 4.79
CA LEU A 187 -8.12 3.97 5.41
C LEU A 187 -8.26 2.47 5.09
N GLN A 188 -7.20 1.70 5.25
CA GLN A 188 -7.19 0.30 4.88
C GLN A 188 -7.97 -0.59 5.85
N THR A 189 -7.85 -0.34 7.14
CA THR A 189 -8.42 -1.20 8.19
C THR A 189 -9.34 -0.42 9.13
N GLN A 190 -10.22 -1.14 9.81
CA GLN A 190 -11.04 -0.55 10.86
C GLN A 190 -10.18 -0.05 12.04
N ARG A 191 -9.07 -0.73 12.33
CA ARG A 191 -8.10 -0.32 13.34
C ARG A 191 -7.50 1.05 13.01
N ASP A 192 -7.04 1.25 11.76
CA ASP A 192 -6.50 2.53 11.31
C ASP A 192 -7.55 3.64 11.33
N GLN A 193 -8.79 3.32 10.95
CA GLN A 193 -9.92 4.26 10.97
C GLN A 193 -10.22 4.74 12.40
N GLN A 194 -10.33 3.82 13.35
CA GLN A 194 -10.57 4.15 14.75
C GLN A 194 -9.42 4.96 15.34
N GLN A 195 -8.19 4.63 14.97
CA GLN A 195 -6.98 5.34 15.39
C GLN A 195 -6.96 6.77 14.85
N CYS A 196 -7.20 6.95 13.55
CA CYS A 196 -7.29 8.27 12.92
C CYS A 196 -8.35 9.15 13.60
N MET A 197 -9.55 8.61 13.79
CA MET A 197 -10.65 9.28 14.48
C MET A 197 -10.26 9.73 15.89
N ARG A 198 -9.71 8.82 16.70
CA ARG A 198 -9.26 9.09 18.07
C ARG A 198 -8.19 10.19 18.12
N ILE A 199 -7.20 10.12 17.23
CA ILE A 199 -6.10 11.10 17.21
C ILE A 199 -6.61 12.50 16.84
N CYS A 200 -7.54 12.60 15.88
CA CYS A 200 -8.18 13.87 15.58
C CYS A 200 -9.02 14.42 16.77
N GLN A 201 -9.65 13.54 17.54
CA GLN A 201 -10.34 13.94 18.77
C GLN A 201 -9.36 14.48 19.83
N THR A 202 -8.29 13.74 20.09
CA THR A 202 -7.34 14.07 21.18
C THR A 202 -6.42 15.21 20.87
N MET A 203 -5.92 15.32 19.62
CA MET A 203 -4.95 16.34 19.22
C MET A 203 -5.57 17.63 18.66
N LEU A 204 -6.80 17.55 18.11
CA LEU A 204 -7.49 18.70 17.52
C LEU A 204 -8.74 19.14 18.27
N SER A 205 -9.17 18.42 19.32
CA SER A 205 -10.49 18.57 19.93
C SER A 205 -11.64 18.38 18.94
N GLY A 206 -11.47 17.47 17.97
CA GLY A 206 -12.52 17.08 17.05
C GLY A 206 -13.63 16.33 17.78
N GLU A 207 -14.86 16.45 17.29
CA GLU A 207 -16.05 15.80 17.85
C GLU A 207 -16.48 14.65 16.94
N GLU A 208 -16.55 13.43 17.46
CA GLU A 208 -17.18 12.30 16.79
C GLU A 208 -18.69 12.44 16.90
N ILE A 209 -19.36 12.72 15.80
CA ILE A 209 -20.82 12.83 15.73
C ILE A 209 -21.49 11.55 15.21
N HIS A 210 -20.71 10.66 14.62
CA HIS A 210 -21.06 9.32 14.14
C HIS A 210 -19.79 8.47 14.07
N PRO A 211 -19.83 7.13 14.19
CA PRO A 211 -18.64 6.27 14.10
C PRO A 211 -17.72 6.48 12.90
N TYR A 212 -18.22 7.15 11.86
CA TYR A 212 -17.47 7.47 10.65
C TYR A 212 -17.41 8.97 10.34
N ILE A 213 -17.94 9.86 11.19
CA ILE A 213 -18.00 11.30 10.90
C ILE A 213 -17.37 12.09 12.04
N LEU A 214 -16.31 12.78 11.71
CA LEU A 214 -15.64 13.74 12.58
C LEU A 214 -16.13 15.15 12.26
N ARG A 215 -16.47 15.93 13.29
CA ARG A 215 -16.62 17.37 13.22
C ARG A 215 -15.36 18.04 13.75
N TYR A 216 -14.72 18.82 12.92
CA TYR A 216 -13.64 19.71 13.35
C TYR A 216 -13.96 21.13 12.92
N GLN A 217 -14.02 22.07 13.87
CA GLN A 217 -14.54 23.41 13.63
C GLN A 217 -15.94 23.35 12.99
N ASN A 218 -16.15 23.97 11.83
CA ASN A 218 -17.41 23.98 11.10
C ASN A 218 -17.49 22.94 9.95
N LYS A 219 -16.56 22.00 9.92
CA LYS A 219 -16.43 21.02 8.83
C LYS A 219 -16.68 19.61 9.30
N LEU A 220 -17.30 18.85 8.44
CA LEU A 220 -17.56 17.43 8.63
C LEU A 220 -16.68 16.62 7.66
N THR A 221 -15.95 15.66 8.15
CA THR A 221 -15.14 14.73 7.37
C THR A 221 -15.60 13.30 7.66
N MET A 222 -15.91 12.53 6.61
CA MET A 222 -16.15 11.10 6.75
C MET A 222 -14.80 10.37 6.81
N MET A 223 -14.55 9.62 7.89
CA MET A 223 -13.37 8.78 8.07
C MET A 223 -13.81 7.32 8.15
N LYS A 224 -13.52 6.51 7.12
CA LYS A 224 -14.04 5.14 7.02
C LYS A 224 -12.98 4.18 6.48
N SER A 225 -13.08 2.91 6.83
CA SER A 225 -12.23 1.86 6.27
C SER A 225 -12.78 1.34 4.94
N TYR A 226 -11.88 1.23 3.96
CA TYR A 226 -12.13 0.67 2.63
C TYR A 226 -10.93 -0.23 2.27
N PRO A 227 -10.97 -1.50 2.65
CA PRO A 227 -9.85 -2.40 2.40
C PRO A 227 -9.68 -2.62 0.89
N ILE A 228 -8.52 -2.24 0.34
CA ILE A 228 -8.25 -2.41 -1.10
C ILE A 228 -8.19 -3.89 -1.46
N GLY A 229 -8.86 -4.26 -2.55
CA GLY A 229 -8.85 -5.61 -3.13
C GLY A 229 -7.87 -5.76 -4.29
N VAL A 230 -7.93 -6.94 -4.91
CA VAL A 230 -7.28 -7.25 -6.20
C VAL A 230 -8.38 -7.68 -7.18
N ASN A 231 -8.04 -7.91 -8.44
CA ASN A 231 -8.92 -8.55 -9.41
C ASN A 231 -8.56 -10.05 -9.53
N PRO A 232 -9.26 -10.98 -8.84
CA PRO A 232 -8.87 -12.37 -8.80
C PRO A 232 -8.92 -13.05 -10.18
N ASP A 233 -9.88 -12.69 -11.02
CA ASP A 233 -10.05 -13.34 -12.33
C ASP A 233 -8.93 -12.96 -13.30
N LEU A 234 -8.51 -11.70 -13.32
CA LEU A 234 -7.35 -11.26 -14.11
C LEU A 234 -6.06 -11.91 -13.62
N ILE A 235 -5.87 -12.02 -12.30
CA ILE A 235 -4.71 -12.67 -11.71
C ILE A 235 -4.68 -14.15 -12.07
N GLN A 236 -5.80 -14.88 -11.93
CA GLN A 236 -5.90 -16.29 -12.32
C GLN A 236 -5.57 -16.51 -13.79
N HIS A 237 -6.11 -15.62 -14.66
CA HIS A 237 -5.82 -15.71 -16.09
C HIS A 237 -4.32 -15.53 -16.38
N ALA A 238 -3.69 -14.52 -15.80
CA ALA A 238 -2.27 -14.27 -15.96
C ALA A 238 -1.40 -15.41 -15.39
N ALA A 239 -1.75 -15.93 -14.21
CA ALA A 239 -1.04 -17.00 -13.53
C ALA A 239 -1.12 -18.33 -14.27
N ALA A 240 -2.22 -18.61 -15.01
CA ALA A 240 -2.41 -19.83 -15.78
C ALA A 240 -1.55 -19.89 -17.06
N GLN A 241 -0.97 -18.77 -17.49
CA GLN A 241 -0.09 -18.76 -18.66
C GLN A 241 1.29 -19.36 -18.31
N PRO A 242 1.91 -20.15 -19.18
CA PRO A 242 3.21 -20.74 -18.89
C PRO A 242 4.29 -19.67 -18.65
N LEU A 243 5.18 -19.94 -17.70
CA LEU A 243 6.41 -19.18 -17.55
C LEU A 243 7.35 -19.55 -18.71
N THR A 244 7.95 -18.53 -19.33
CA THR A 244 8.94 -18.75 -20.40
C THR A 244 10.35 -18.73 -19.79
N SER A 245 11.30 -19.46 -20.39
CA SER A 245 12.68 -19.52 -19.91
C SER A 245 13.36 -18.14 -19.75
N THR A 246 12.94 -17.14 -20.54
CA THR A 246 13.43 -15.77 -20.40
C THR A 246 12.82 -14.99 -19.24
N GLN A 247 11.76 -15.48 -18.64
CA GLN A 247 11.04 -14.91 -17.50
C GLN A 247 11.33 -15.66 -16.18
N ASP A 248 11.89 -16.87 -16.28
CA ASP A 248 12.19 -17.69 -15.13
C ASP A 248 13.50 -17.26 -14.48
N ILE A 249 13.38 -16.51 -13.39
CA ILE A 249 14.55 -16.03 -12.62
C ILE A 249 15.04 -17.03 -11.58
N PHE A 250 14.28 -18.11 -11.33
CA PHE A 250 14.58 -19.10 -10.28
C PHE A 250 14.79 -20.53 -10.79
N ASP A 251 14.67 -20.75 -12.11
CA ASP A 251 14.77 -22.10 -12.73
C ASP A 251 13.94 -23.16 -12.00
N PHE A 252 12.60 -22.98 -12.04
CA PHE A 252 11.67 -23.88 -11.34
C PHE A 252 11.79 -25.35 -11.76
N ASP A 253 12.29 -25.63 -12.97
CA ASP A 253 12.52 -27.01 -13.42
C ASP A 253 13.61 -27.68 -12.57
N SER A 254 14.69 -26.98 -12.22
CA SER A 254 15.73 -27.47 -11.33
C SER A 254 15.23 -27.63 -9.88
N LEU A 255 14.22 -26.85 -9.48
CA LEU A 255 13.64 -26.85 -8.14
C LEU A 255 12.48 -27.86 -7.96
N ALA A 256 12.12 -28.64 -8.99
CA ALA A 256 10.93 -29.49 -9.01
C ALA A 256 10.88 -30.55 -7.89
N GLN A 257 12.02 -30.89 -7.28
CA GLN A 257 12.11 -31.82 -6.15
C GLN A 257 12.10 -31.11 -4.78
N GLN A 258 12.05 -29.80 -4.74
CA GLN A 258 12.10 -29.00 -3.53
C GLN A 258 10.77 -28.28 -3.30
N LYS A 259 10.46 -27.98 -2.05
CA LYS A 259 9.36 -27.11 -1.69
C LYS A 259 9.82 -25.67 -1.75
N THR A 260 9.10 -24.84 -2.49
CA THR A 260 9.45 -23.45 -2.73
C THR A 260 8.67 -22.51 -1.81
N ILE A 261 9.39 -21.65 -1.11
CA ILE A 261 8.84 -20.57 -0.27
C ILE A 261 9.10 -19.26 -1.01
N ILE A 262 8.07 -18.51 -1.33
CA ILE A 262 8.20 -17.23 -2.03
C ILE A 262 7.98 -16.04 -1.10
N GLY A 263 8.90 -15.08 -1.15
CA GLY A 263 8.74 -13.75 -0.60
C GLY A 263 8.88 -12.69 -1.70
N VAL A 264 7.99 -11.71 -1.73
CA VAL A 264 8.06 -10.60 -2.70
C VAL A 264 7.86 -9.30 -1.97
N ASP A 265 8.92 -8.51 -1.85
CA ASP A 265 8.90 -7.26 -1.11
C ASP A 265 9.85 -6.23 -1.75
N ARG A 266 9.57 -4.97 -1.49
CA ARG A 266 10.64 -3.96 -1.57
C ARG A 266 11.58 -4.14 -0.37
N ILE A 267 12.84 -3.79 -0.52
CA ILE A 267 13.77 -3.73 0.61
C ILE A 267 13.39 -2.52 1.47
N ASP A 268 12.47 -2.76 2.40
CA ASP A 268 11.87 -1.77 3.28
C ASP A 268 11.78 -2.34 4.70
N TYR A 269 12.16 -1.57 5.70
CA TYR A 269 12.18 -2.00 7.10
C TYR A 269 10.80 -2.35 7.66
N SER A 270 9.73 -1.93 7.01
CA SER A 270 8.37 -2.31 7.39
C SER A 270 8.00 -3.75 6.98
N LYS A 271 8.79 -4.39 6.11
CA LYS A 271 8.45 -5.69 5.51
C LYS A 271 8.95 -6.91 6.30
N GLY A 272 9.80 -6.72 7.32
CA GLY A 272 10.27 -7.81 8.17
C GLY A 272 11.13 -8.83 7.44
N LEU A 273 11.94 -8.38 6.47
CA LEU A 273 12.83 -9.25 5.70
C LEU A 273 13.89 -9.92 6.60
N LEU A 274 14.47 -9.16 7.51
CA LEU A 274 15.48 -9.69 8.43
C LEU A 274 14.89 -10.70 9.41
N GLU A 275 13.68 -10.43 9.91
CA GLU A 275 12.92 -11.31 10.79
C GLU A 275 12.56 -12.63 10.08
N ARG A 276 12.19 -12.56 8.80
CA ARG A 276 11.90 -13.75 7.98
C ARG A 276 13.14 -14.62 7.82
N PHE A 277 14.27 -14.06 7.44
CA PHE A 277 15.51 -14.83 7.27
C PHE A 277 16.07 -15.35 8.59
N ASP A 278 15.91 -14.63 9.72
CA ASP A 278 16.23 -15.15 11.04
C ASP A 278 15.36 -16.38 11.38
N ALA A 279 14.07 -16.32 11.11
CA ALA A 279 13.15 -17.44 11.31
C ALA A 279 13.46 -18.61 10.36
N PHE A 280 13.85 -18.34 9.11
CA PHE A 280 14.27 -19.39 8.16
C PHE A 280 15.57 -20.08 8.57
N ALA A 281 16.58 -19.32 9.01
CA ALA A 281 17.81 -19.87 9.56
C ALA A 281 17.53 -20.73 10.80
N HIS A 282 16.65 -20.26 11.68
CA HIS A 282 16.21 -21.04 12.85
C HIS A 282 15.44 -22.30 12.46
N PHE A 283 14.63 -22.24 11.41
CA PHE A 283 13.95 -23.43 10.86
C PHE A 283 14.95 -24.47 10.37
N LEU A 284 15.95 -24.09 9.58
CA LEU A 284 17.00 -25.01 9.09
C LEU A 284 17.81 -25.62 10.24
N ALA A 285 18.10 -24.84 11.28
CA ALA A 285 18.81 -25.35 12.45
C ALA A 285 17.96 -26.35 13.27
N SER A 286 16.65 -26.08 13.39
CA SER A 286 15.74 -26.89 14.22
C SER A 286 15.25 -28.16 13.54
N TYR A 287 15.21 -28.17 12.21
CA TYR A 287 14.65 -29.24 11.40
C TYR A 287 15.59 -29.68 10.27
N PRO A 288 16.71 -30.37 10.59
CA PRO A 288 17.71 -30.78 9.60
C PRO A 288 17.14 -31.70 8.49
N GLU A 289 16.03 -32.39 8.76
CA GLU A 289 15.33 -33.22 7.80
C GLU A 289 14.82 -32.46 6.57
N TYR A 290 14.69 -31.14 6.65
CA TYR A 290 14.29 -30.30 5.51
C TYR A 290 15.47 -29.76 4.69
N HIS A 291 16.71 -30.02 5.09
CA HIS A 291 17.87 -29.65 4.28
C HIS A 291 17.75 -30.29 2.89
N GLN A 292 18.06 -29.55 1.85
CA GLN A 292 17.92 -29.90 0.45
C GLN A 292 16.46 -30.17 -0.02
N GLN A 293 15.46 -30.05 0.87
CA GLN A 293 14.04 -30.24 0.52
C GLN A 293 13.26 -28.95 0.40
N VAL A 294 13.80 -27.82 0.90
CA VAL A 294 13.14 -26.52 0.85
C VAL A 294 14.10 -25.46 0.29
N VAL A 295 13.54 -24.47 -0.37
CA VAL A 295 14.28 -23.29 -0.84
C VAL A 295 13.44 -22.02 -0.62
N ASP A 296 14.04 -20.97 -0.07
CA ASP A 296 13.45 -19.63 0.03
C ASP A 296 13.80 -18.82 -1.22
N LEU A 297 12.79 -18.45 -1.98
CA LEU A 297 12.85 -17.66 -3.19
C LEU A 297 12.44 -16.21 -2.85
N GLN A 298 13.41 -15.32 -2.74
CA GLN A 298 13.15 -13.93 -2.40
C GLN A 298 13.25 -13.02 -3.62
N ILE A 299 12.20 -12.26 -3.91
CA ILE A 299 12.25 -11.09 -4.80
C ILE A 299 12.30 -9.85 -3.91
N ALA A 300 13.48 -9.23 -3.79
CA ALA A 300 13.75 -8.10 -2.92
C ALA A 300 14.16 -6.89 -3.75
N CYS A 301 13.18 -6.08 -4.19
CA CYS A 301 13.46 -4.90 -5.02
C CYS A 301 14.05 -3.76 -4.18
N PRO A 302 15.26 -3.24 -4.48
CA PRO A 302 15.77 -2.05 -3.84
C PRO A 302 14.83 -0.85 -4.04
N CYS A 303 14.63 -0.08 -2.98
CA CYS A 303 13.85 1.14 -3.06
C CYS A 303 14.47 2.24 -2.20
N ARG A 304 14.25 3.50 -2.54
CA ARG A 304 14.71 4.67 -1.77
C ARG A 304 16.19 4.62 -1.39
N MET A 305 17.04 4.16 -2.31
CA MET A 305 18.47 3.98 -2.06
C MET A 305 19.23 5.30 -1.83
N ASP A 306 18.59 6.44 -2.04
CA ASP A 306 19.11 7.77 -1.66
C ASP A 306 18.99 8.02 -0.13
N ILE A 307 18.29 7.15 0.62
CA ILE A 307 18.07 7.28 2.06
C ILE A 307 18.97 6.30 2.83
N PRO A 308 19.81 6.75 3.78
CA PRO A 308 20.81 5.90 4.46
C PRO A 308 20.21 4.70 5.21
N ALA A 309 18.99 4.82 5.77
CA ALA A 309 18.33 3.72 6.47
C ALA A 309 18.07 2.51 5.54
N TYR A 310 17.70 2.78 4.27
CA TYR A 310 17.46 1.73 3.28
C TYR A 310 18.77 1.10 2.76
N GLN A 311 19.85 1.89 2.61
CA GLN A 311 21.17 1.36 2.27
C GLN A 311 21.67 0.41 3.35
N ARG A 312 21.56 0.78 4.63
CA ARG A 312 21.93 -0.08 5.76
C ARG A 312 21.10 -1.36 5.81
N LEU A 313 19.79 -1.26 5.54
CA LEU A 313 18.94 -2.44 5.49
C LEU A 313 19.34 -3.38 4.35
N TYR A 314 19.60 -2.84 3.16
CA TYR A 314 20.08 -3.61 2.01
C TYR A 314 21.34 -4.41 2.36
N GLN A 315 22.35 -3.76 2.93
CA GLN A 315 23.59 -4.44 3.29
C GLN A 315 23.36 -5.54 4.35
N ARG A 316 22.57 -5.26 5.38
CA ARG A 316 22.25 -6.26 6.40
C ARG A 316 21.51 -7.47 5.83
N LEU A 317 20.62 -7.24 4.85
CA LEU A 317 19.90 -8.31 4.15
C LEU A 317 20.88 -9.22 3.40
N GLU A 318 21.80 -8.64 2.62
CA GLU A 318 22.82 -9.39 1.89
C GLU A 318 23.72 -10.19 2.83
N ASP A 319 24.19 -9.56 3.90
CA ASP A 319 25.04 -10.23 4.90
C ASP A 319 24.32 -11.43 5.54
N GLN A 320 23.04 -11.31 5.85
CA GLN A 320 22.24 -12.37 6.45
C GLN A 320 21.98 -13.53 5.48
N ILE A 321 21.64 -13.22 4.22
CA ILE A 321 21.49 -14.24 3.16
C ILE A 321 22.82 -14.98 2.94
N ALA A 322 23.92 -14.25 2.84
CA ALA A 322 25.24 -14.84 2.67
C ALA A 322 25.62 -15.77 3.85
N ALA A 323 25.30 -15.37 5.09
CA ALA A 323 25.55 -16.20 6.27
C ALA A 323 24.75 -17.51 6.23
N ILE A 324 23.45 -17.47 5.90
CA ILE A 324 22.61 -18.67 5.77
C ILE A 324 23.17 -19.59 4.69
N ASN A 325 23.45 -19.07 3.51
CA ASN A 325 23.95 -19.84 2.39
C ASN A 325 25.35 -20.44 2.70
N SER A 326 26.23 -19.65 3.33
CA SER A 326 27.55 -20.18 3.74
C SER A 326 27.47 -21.32 4.75
N GLN A 327 26.45 -21.32 5.61
CA GLN A 327 26.28 -22.33 6.65
C GLN A 327 25.66 -23.63 6.12
N TYR A 328 24.72 -23.55 5.18
CA TYR A 328 23.86 -24.67 4.83
C TYR A 328 23.97 -25.13 3.36
N ALA A 329 24.49 -24.29 2.44
CA ALA A 329 24.56 -24.66 1.03
C ALA A 329 25.39 -25.92 0.77
N THR A 330 25.00 -26.68 -0.23
CA THR A 330 25.75 -27.82 -0.78
C THR A 330 26.04 -27.58 -2.26
N ALA A 331 26.69 -28.54 -2.92
CA ALA A 331 27.00 -28.41 -4.35
C ALA A 331 25.73 -28.25 -5.21
N ASP A 332 24.62 -28.89 -4.78
CA ASP A 332 23.38 -28.98 -5.54
C ASP A 332 22.19 -28.28 -4.87
N TRP A 333 22.42 -27.53 -3.80
CA TRP A 333 21.34 -26.85 -3.07
C TRP A 333 21.81 -25.51 -2.48
N LEU A 334 21.05 -24.45 -2.80
CA LEU A 334 21.19 -23.13 -2.24
C LEU A 334 19.94 -22.80 -1.42
N PRO A 335 20.01 -22.70 -0.09
CA PRO A 335 18.86 -22.49 0.78
C PRO A 335 18.05 -21.23 0.46
N VAL A 336 18.73 -20.12 0.13
CA VAL A 336 18.12 -18.83 -0.18
C VAL A 336 18.57 -18.36 -1.56
N ASN A 337 17.62 -18.24 -2.46
CA ASN A 337 17.82 -17.59 -3.77
C ASN A 337 17.16 -16.22 -3.76
N CYS A 338 17.96 -15.15 -3.82
CA CYS A 338 17.47 -13.77 -3.80
C CYS A 338 17.67 -13.09 -5.15
N SER A 339 16.61 -12.46 -5.65
CA SER A 339 16.66 -11.60 -6.84
C SER A 339 16.28 -10.17 -6.50
N HIS A 340 17.04 -9.21 -7.02
CA HIS A 340 16.76 -7.77 -6.88
C HIS A 340 16.05 -7.16 -8.10
N GLN A 341 15.62 -8.00 -9.02
CA GLN A 341 14.96 -7.55 -10.25
C GLN A 341 13.52 -7.11 -9.97
N THR A 342 13.13 -6.01 -10.60
CA THR A 342 11.72 -5.63 -10.68
C THR A 342 11.06 -6.41 -11.82
N LEU A 343 10.07 -7.23 -11.49
CA LEU A 343 9.36 -8.06 -12.46
C LEU A 343 8.04 -7.43 -12.88
N ALA A 344 7.62 -7.73 -14.10
CA ALA A 344 6.27 -7.40 -14.54
C ALA A 344 5.24 -8.17 -13.71
N HIS A 345 4.10 -7.55 -13.42
CA HIS A 345 3.04 -8.14 -12.60
C HIS A 345 2.60 -9.52 -13.10
N GLU A 346 2.43 -9.70 -14.42
CA GLU A 346 2.06 -11.00 -15.01
C GLU A 346 3.10 -12.10 -14.76
N VAL A 347 4.39 -11.75 -14.72
CA VAL A 347 5.46 -12.71 -14.40
C VAL A 347 5.39 -13.12 -12.94
N LEU A 348 5.16 -12.15 -12.04
CA LEU A 348 4.95 -12.43 -10.61
C LEU A 348 3.79 -13.39 -10.37
N MET A 349 2.65 -13.22 -11.07
CA MET A 349 1.49 -14.10 -10.92
C MET A 349 1.83 -15.56 -11.28
N LYS A 350 2.65 -15.77 -12.32
CA LYS A 350 3.11 -17.10 -12.72
C LYS A 350 4.06 -17.71 -11.69
N ILE A 351 4.96 -16.91 -11.11
CA ILE A 351 5.87 -17.33 -10.03
C ILE A 351 5.08 -17.70 -8.77
N TYR A 352 4.07 -16.91 -8.39
CA TYR A 352 3.18 -17.24 -7.27
C TYR A 352 2.49 -18.58 -7.46
N ARG A 353 1.99 -18.88 -8.68
CA ARG A 353 1.32 -20.13 -8.98
C ARG A 353 2.22 -21.36 -8.86
N GLN A 354 3.52 -21.21 -9.12
CA GLN A 354 4.49 -22.30 -9.02
C GLN A 354 5.05 -22.49 -7.61
N SER A 355 4.83 -21.51 -6.71
CA SER A 355 5.39 -21.55 -5.37
C SER A 355 4.47 -22.24 -4.38
N ASP A 356 5.02 -23.18 -3.57
CA ASP A 356 4.24 -23.95 -2.58
C ASP A 356 3.77 -23.13 -1.39
N ILE A 357 4.57 -22.16 -0.94
CA ILE A 357 4.30 -21.35 0.24
C ILE A 357 4.59 -19.88 -0.10
N CYS A 358 3.70 -18.97 0.29
CA CYS A 358 4.02 -17.54 0.34
C CYS A 358 4.18 -17.11 1.80
N TRP A 359 5.27 -16.38 2.08
CA TRP A 359 5.58 -15.95 3.42
C TRP A 359 5.64 -14.43 3.54
N VAL A 360 4.61 -13.83 4.11
CA VAL A 360 4.46 -12.38 4.33
C VAL A 360 4.74 -12.07 5.79
N THR A 361 5.81 -11.32 6.06
CA THR A 361 6.33 -11.05 7.40
C THR A 361 6.33 -9.57 7.79
N SER A 362 5.50 -8.75 7.13
CA SER A 362 5.47 -7.31 7.39
C SER A 362 5.36 -6.99 8.88
N LEU A 363 6.22 -6.08 9.38
CA LEU A 363 6.18 -5.60 10.76
C LEU A 363 5.05 -4.61 11.00
N LYS A 364 4.66 -3.88 9.95
CA LYS A 364 3.46 -3.06 9.88
C LYS A 364 3.16 -2.75 8.41
N ASP A 365 1.94 -3.03 7.95
CA ASP A 365 1.52 -2.81 6.57
C ASP A 365 0.04 -2.41 6.53
N GLY A 366 -0.32 -1.46 5.66
CA GLY A 366 -1.70 -1.00 5.52
C GLY A 366 -2.63 -2.10 5.02
N MET A 367 -2.19 -2.86 4.02
CA MET A 367 -2.95 -3.99 3.46
C MET A 367 -2.05 -5.19 3.21
N ASN A 368 -1.13 -5.14 2.28
CA ASN A 368 -0.31 -6.17 1.66
C ASN A 368 -1.05 -6.92 0.54
N LEU A 369 -0.88 -6.42 -0.70
CA LEU A 369 -1.51 -7.02 -1.87
C LEU A 369 -0.85 -8.34 -2.29
N VAL A 370 0.44 -8.56 -1.95
CA VAL A 370 1.14 -9.83 -2.25
C VAL A 370 0.39 -11.03 -1.68
N ALA A 371 -0.11 -10.93 -0.44
CA ALA A 371 -0.92 -11.98 0.18
C ALA A 371 -2.19 -12.31 -0.63
N LYS A 372 -2.87 -11.27 -1.14
CA LYS A 372 -4.08 -11.42 -1.95
C LYS A 372 -3.77 -11.95 -3.35
N GLU A 373 -2.73 -11.40 -3.98
CA GLU A 373 -2.27 -11.81 -5.31
C GLU A 373 -1.81 -13.27 -5.31
N TYR A 374 -1.08 -13.70 -4.27
CA TYR A 374 -0.65 -15.08 -4.14
C TYR A 374 -1.83 -16.06 -4.12
N ILE A 375 -2.83 -15.79 -3.28
CA ILE A 375 -4.02 -16.66 -3.22
C ILE A 375 -4.78 -16.63 -4.54
N ALA A 376 -4.97 -15.47 -5.15
CA ALA A 376 -5.65 -15.38 -6.44
C ALA A 376 -4.92 -16.14 -7.57
N ALA A 377 -3.58 -16.21 -7.51
CA ALA A 377 -2.76 -16.88 -8.53
C ALA A 377 -2.78 -18.41 -8.43
N GLN A 378 -3.18 -18.99 -7.29
CA GLN A 378 -3.03 -20.42 -7.02
C GLN A 378 -3.93 -21.33 -7.87
N ASP A 379 -3.50 -22.60 -8.02
CA ASP A 379 -4.30 -23.66 -8.62
C ASP A 379 -5.31 -24.19 -7.59
N ALA A 380 -6.61 -24.16 -7.94
CA ALA A 380 -7.67 -24.62 -7.05
C ALA A 380 -7.55 -26.10 -6.68
N ASP A 381 -6.99 -26.91 -7.59
CA ASP A 381 -6.82 -28.34 -7.35
C ASP A 381 -5.61 -28.67 -6.47
N ASN A 382 -4.59 -27.82 -6.48
CA ASN A 382 -3.38 -28.02 -5.67
C ASN A 382 -2.80 -26.67 -5.20
N PRO A 383 -3.53 -25.92 -4.39
CA PRO A 383 -3.10 -24.59 -3.94
C PRO A 383 -1.92 -24.67 -2.96
N GLY A 384 -1.10 -23.63 -2.96
CA GLY A 384 -0.07 -23.43 -1.94
C GLY A 384 -0.66 -22.91 -0.62
N VAL A 385 0.22 -22.58 0.32
CA VAL A 385 -0.13 -22.10 1.67
C VAL A 385 0.34 -20.67 1.86
N LEU A 386 -0.52 -19.82 2.41
CA LEU A 386 -0.16 -18.46 2.80
C LEU A 386 0.17 -18.40 4.30
N ILE A 387 1.38 -17.95 4.64
CA ILE A 387 1.77 -17.54 5.99
C ILE A 387 1.75 -16.01 5.99
N LEU A 388 0.96 -15.41 6.89
CA LEU A 388 0.66 -13.98 6.85
C LEU A 388 0.84 -13.35 8.23
N SER A 389 1.58 -12.24 8.26
CA SER A 389 1.76 -11.44 9.46
C SER A 389 0.42 -10.85 9.97
N ASP A 390 0.18 -10.93 11.28
CA ASP A 390 -0.93 -10.28 11.99
C ASP A 390 -0.81 -8.73 11.99
N LYS A 391 0.31 -8.19 11.50
CA LYS A 391 0.58 -6.76 11.35
C LYS A 391 0.26 -6.23 9.94
N ALA A 392 -0.09 -7.10 9.00
CA ALA A 392 -0.60 -6.72 7.69
C ALA A 392 -2.12 -6.55 7.73
N GLY A 393 -2.66 -5.48 7.13
CA GLY A 393 -4.11 -5.25 7.09
C GLY A 393 -4.88 -6.37 6.39
N ALA A 394 -4.23 -7.08 5.46
CA ALA A 394 -4.81 -8.25 4.80
C ALA A 394 -5.21 -9.37 5.78
N ALA A 395 -4.57 -9.48 6.95
CA ALA A 395 -4.90 -10.51 7.95
C ALA A 395 -6.34 -10.38 8.44
N ASP A 396 -6.88 -9.16 8.52
CA ASP A 396 -8.28 -8.92 8.93
C ASP A 396 -9.30 -9.53 7.95
N GLN A 397 -8.91 -9.73 6.68
CA GLN A 397 -9.76 -10.28 5.62
C GLN A 397 -9.42 -11.73 5.24
N MET A 398 -8.29 -12.26 5.73
CA MET A 398 -7.73 -13.55 5.33
C MET A 398 -7.50 -14.50 6.53
N PRO A 399 -8.52 -14.78 7.36
CA PRO A 399 -8.35 -15.54 8.60
C PRO A 399 -8.00 -17.02 8.38
N ASP A 400 -8.22 -17.56 7.17
CA ASP A 400 -7.84 -18.93 6.82
C ASP A 400 -6.36 -19.08 6.39
N ALA A 401 -5.57 -17.96 6.34
CA ALA A 401 -4.11 -18.03 6.25
C ALA A 401 -3.50 -18.54 7.57
N LEU A 402 -2.23 -18.95 7.55
CA LEU A 402 -1.49 -19.20 8.78
C LEU A 402 -1.03 -17.84 9.34
N ILE A 403 -1.76 -17.32 10.31
CA ILE A 403 -1.49 -16.00 10.90
C ILE A 403 -0.37 -16.10 11.92
N VAL A 404 0.64 -15.24 11.80
CA VAL A 404 1.83 -15.23 12.66
C VAL A 404 2.16 -13.82 13.15
N ASN A 405 2.74 -13.73 14.35
CA ASN A 405 3.41 -12.51 14.80
C ASN A 405 4.84 -12.48 14.21
N PRO A 406 5.21 -11.51 13.39
CA PRO A 406 6.55 -11.45 12.77
C PRO A 406 7.68 -11.21 13.77
N HIS A 407 7.39 -10.80 15.01
CA HIS A 407 8.37 -10.68 16.09
C HIS A 407 8.55 -11.98 16.88
N ASP A 408 7.77 -13.01 16.62
CA ASP A 408 7.88 -14.32 17.27
C ASP A 408 8.53 -15.32 16.28
N ARG A 409 9.86 -15.40 16.35
CA ARG A 409 10.66 -16.30 15.50
C ARG A 409 10.20 -17.75 15.61
N GLU A 410 9.91 -18.22 16.83
CA GLU A 410 9.47 -19.59 17.08
C GLU A 410 8.09 -19.88 16.45
N ALA A 411 7.15 -18.92 16.56
CA ALA A 411 5.84 -19.06 15.91
C ALA A 411 5.96 -19.06 14.39
N MET A 412 6.81 -18.20 13.82
CA MET A 412 7.09 -18.20 12.38
C MET A 412 7.71 -19.51 11.90
N THR A 413 8.67 -20.06 12.65
CA THR A 413 9.30 -21.33 12.37
C THR A 413 8.29 -22.50 12.42
N ARG A 414 7.43 -22.55 13.45
CA ARG A 414 6.37 -23.56 13.54
C ARG A 414 5.35 -23.46 12.42
N ALA A 415 4.96 -22.23 12.03
CA ALA A 415 4.04 -22.00 10.93
C ALA A 415 4.61 -22.48 9.58
N LEU A 416 5.92 -22.27 9.35
CA LEU A 416 6.58 -22.79 8.15
C LEU A 416 6.54 -24.33 8.12
N LYS A 417 6.85 -24.99 9.24
CA LYS A 417 6.72 -26.45 9.33
C LYS A 417 5.29 -26.90 9.06
N GLN A 418 4.31 -26.25 9.69
CA GLN A 418 2.89 -26.56 9.47
C GLN A 418 2.48 -26.40 8.01
N ALA A 419 2.97 -25.35 7.33
CA ALA A 419 2.69 -25.13 5.91
C ALA A 419 3.26 -26.25 5.02
N LEU A 420 4.50 -26.67 5.29
CA LEU A 420 5.17 -27.76 4.55
C LEU A 420 4.47 -29.11 4.72
N GLU A 421 3.93 -29.38 5.91
CA GLU A 421 3.27 -30.63 6.26
C GLU A 421 1.75 -30.62 5.98
N MET A 422 1.18 -29.49 5.54
CA MET A 422 -0.28 -29.32 5.38
C MET A 422 -0.84 -30.26 4.31
N PRO A 423 -1.82 -31.13 4.65
CA PRO A 423 -2.45 -32.02 3.70
C PRO A 423 -3.16 -31.24 2.57
N ARG A 424 -3.14 -31.80 1.35
CA ARG A 424 -3.79 -31.17 0.18
C ARG A 424 -5.26 -30.83 0.43
N ALA A 425 -6.01 -31.68 1.13
CA ALA A 425 -7.42 -31.43 1.43
C ALA A 425 -7.62 -30.18 2.29
N GLU A 426 -6.74 -29.95 3.29
CA GLU A 426 -6.77 -28.74 4.11
C GLU A 426 -6.36 -27.50 3.31
N ARG A 427 -5.33 -27.62 2.44
CA ARG A 427 -4.92 -26.52 1.56
C ARG A 427 -6.06 -26.06 0.64
N ILE A 428 -6.78 -27.00 0.03
CA ILE A 428 -7.95 -26.72 -0.82
C ILE A 428 -9.05 -26.03 -0.01
N GLN A 429 -9.35 -26.50 1.20
CA GLN A 429 -10.39 -25.91 2.04
C GLN A 429 -10.05 -24.45 2.41
N ARG A 430 -8.82 -24.19 2.86
CA ARG A 430 -8.35 -22.84 3.20
C ARG A 430 -8.37 -21.92 1.97
N TYR A 431 -7.83 -22.39 0.86
CA TYR A 431 -7.82 -21.67 -0.41
C TYR A 431 -9.23 -21.24 -0.84
N SER A 432 -10.20 -22.19 -0.82
CA SER A 432 -11.58 -21.87 -1.22
C SER A 432 -12.17 -20.72 -0.42
N ARG A 433 -12.00 -20.73 0.92
CA ARG A 433 -12.51 -19.65 1.78
C ARG A 433 -11.80 -18.31 1.56
N LEU A 434 -10.48 -18.35 1.37
CA LEU A 434 -9.69 -17.16 1.06
C LEU A 434 -10.12 -16.55 -0.29
N MET A 435 -10.31 -17.40 -1.31
CA MET A 435 -10.73 -16.97 -2.65
C MET A 435 -12.15 -16.39 -2.63
N ASP A 436 -13.08 -16.98 -1.88
CA ASP A 436 -14.44 -16.45 -1.71
C ASP A 436 -14.40 -15.04 -1.10
N GLY A 437 -13.51 -14.82 -0.13
CA GLY A 437 -13.26 -13.49 0.46
C GLY A 437 -12.73 -12.48 -0.56
N LEU A 438 -11.75 -12.89 -1.38
CA LEU A 438 -11.17 -12.02 -2.42
C LEU A 438 -12.19 -11.63 -3.50
N LYS A 439 -13.06 -12.54 -3.92
CA LYS A 439 -14.12 -12.27 -4.90
C LYS A 439 -15.21 -11.36 -4.36
N LYS A 440 -15.47 -11.43 -3.05
CA LYS A 440 -16.47 -10.58 -2.40
C LYS A 440 -16.00 -9.14 -2.19
N PHE A 441 -14.71 -8.94 -1.95
CA PHE A 441 -14.10 -7.65 -1.66
C PHE A 441 -12.96 -7.38 -2.65
N ASP A 442 -13.30 -7.31 -3.92
CA ASP A 442 -12.35 -7.08 -5.00
C ASP A 442 -12.00 -5.59 -5.18
N ILE A 443 -11.17 -5.30 -6.17
CA ILE A 443 -10.74 -3.94 -6.47
C ILE A 443 -11.89 -3.05 -6.96
N ALA A 444 -12.89 -3.61 -7.64
CA ALA A 444 -14.05 -2.89 -8.14
C ALA A 444 -15.00 -2.50 -7.00
N ASP A 445 -15.19 -3.39 -6.03
CA ASP A 445 -15.96 -3.11 -4.80
C ASP A 445 -15.30 -1.98 -4.00
N TRP A 446 -13.98 -2.04 -3.77
CA TRP A 446 -13.22 -0.99 -3.09
C TRP A 446 -13.42 0.38 -3.75
N ARG A 447 -13.20 0.46 -5.06
CA ARG A 447 -13.36 1.67 -5.85
C ARG A 447 -14.79 2.23 -5.78
N THR A 448 -15.76 1.35 -6.05
CA THR A 448 -17.17 1.74 -6.13
C THR A 448 -17.67 2.24 -4.79
N THR A 449 -17.34 1.55 -3.70
CA THR A 449 -17.75 1.93 -2.34
C THR A 449 -17.17 3.28 -1.94
N PHE A 450 -15.88 3.51 -2.18
CA PHE A 450 -15.25 4.79 -1.87
C PHE A 450 -15.84 5.95 -2.69
N LEU A 451 -15.95 5.76 -4.01
CA LEU A 451 -16.48 6.81 -4.90
C LEU A 451 -17.96 7.11 -4.67
N ASN A 452 -18.77 6.13 -4.29
CA ASN A 452 -20.16 6.35 -3.91
C ASN A 452 -20.25 7.18 -2.64
N ASP A 453 -19.47 6.86 -1.60
CA ASP A 453 -19.43 7.67 -0.39
C ASP A 453 -18.94 9.10 -0.67
N LEU A 454 -17.96 9.28 -1.56
CA LEU A 454 -17.46 10.59 -1.94
C LEU A 454 -18.48 11.42 -2.74
N ARG A 455 -19.16 10.80 -3.71
CA ARG A 455 -20.14 11.49 -4.56
C ARG A 455 -21.44 11.77 -3.84
N HIS A 456 -21.96 10.80 -3.07
CA HIS A 456 -23.30 10.82 -2.52
C HIS A 456 -23.35 11.07 -1.01
N ASN A 457 -22.46 11.89 -0.49
CA ASN A 457 -22.27 12.19 0.93
C ASN A 457 -23.55 12.78 1.58
N SER A 458 -24.71 12.12 1.38
CA SER A 458 -26.02 12.53 1.87
C SER A 458 -26.09 12.59 3.40
N PHE A 459 -25.28 11.78 4.10
CA PHE A 459 -25.17 11.84 5.55
C PHE A 459 -24.66 13.20 6.04
N LEU A 460 -23.74 13.86 5.34
CA LEU A 460 -23.24 15.18 5.72
C LEU A 460 -24.31 16.28 5.62
N TYR A 461 -25.33 16.12 4.79
CA TYR A 461 -26.45 17.07 4.70
C TYR A 461 -27.34 17.03 5.96
N HIS A 462 -27.59 15.86 6.54
CA HIS A 462 -28.42 15.72 7.73
C HIS A 462 -27.79 16.36 8.97
N TYR A 463 -26.45 16.40 9.05
CA TYR A 463 -25.71 16.97 10.17
C TYR A 463 -25.24 18.43 9.95
N LYS A 464 -25.38 18.96 8.73
CA LYS A 464 -25.09 20.39 8.41
C LYS A 464 -26.21 21.34 8.81
N MET A 465 -27.41 20.87 9.16
CA MET A 465 -28.47 21.73 9.66
C MET A 465 -28.10 22.23 11.06
N PRO A 466 -28.04 23.57 11.29
CA PRO A 466 -27.88 24.09 12.63
C PRO A 466 -29.09 23.65 13.46
N LEU A 467 -28.84 23.27 14.72
CA LEU A 467 -29.84 23.16 15.79
C LEU A 467 -30.50 24.56 16.02
N ARG A 468 -31.29 25.03 15.06
CA ARG A 468 -32.16 26.18 15.23
C ARG A 468 -33.58 25.70 14.95
N ALA A 469 -34.43 25.93 16.00
CA ALA A 469 -35.86 25.88 16.02
C ALA A 469 -36.51 24.50 16.24
N GLN A 470 -36.28 23.90 17.42
CA GLN A 470 -37.44 23.38 18.15
C GLN A 470 -37.89 24.47 19.12
N VAL A 471 -38.53 25.49 18.59
CA VAL A 471 -39.41 26.34 19.39
C VAL A 471 -40.78 25.63 19.36
N SER A 472 -41.10 25.01 20.48
CA SER A 472 -42.46 24.51 20.73
C SER A 472 -43.43 25.67 20.63
N PRO A 473 -44.56 25.54 19.95
CA PRO A 473 -45.62 26.54 20.05
C PRO A 473 -46.18 26.49 21.47
N VAL A 474 -46.04 27.58 22.20
CA VAL A 474 -46.84 27.85 23.42
C VAL A 474 -48.25 28.05 22.94
N ILE A 475 -49.13 27.12 23.27
CA ILE A 475 -50.59 27.26 23.13
C ILE A 475 -51.06 28.14 24.29
N HIS A 476 -51.62 29.29 23.95
CA HIS A 476 -52.49 30.05 24.81
C HIS A 476 -53.94 29.56 24.67
#